data_5dcab7f518fe5215da4833f5fbb73bc5
#
_entry.id   5dcab7f518fe5215da4833f5fbb73bc5
#
_cell.length_a   1.000
_cell.length_b   1.000
_cell.length_c   1.000
_cell.angle_alpha   90.00
_cell.angle_beta   90.00
_cell.angle_gamma   90.00
#
_symmetry.space_group_name_H-M   'P 1'
#
loop_
_entity.id
_entity.type
_entity.pdbx_description
1 polymer ?
#
loop_
_entity_poly.entity_id
_entity_poly.type
_entity_poly.pdbx_seq_one_letter_code
_entity_poly.pdbx_strand_id
1 'polypeptide(L)'
;MKRAFLYSLMLLAIFVNGVSAQGDKPSPQLKSAIDNLEKTIVTKPGLVPLGSLATLDLQPGSCFVPPESTREFMTALGNKFSGEILGMIIPGSKDEWALDIMIVLESSPSGHILDADANKLDANVILESIRSRTEAANVERKKLNQGELKVLGWDEPPYYDQPKRLLVWSINTVDFDNAASINYNQNMLGRDTLLRMVALGRVDNSKIKQFAKKAATHISYNPGKRYEDYQPGVDKVAEYGLAALIAGVAAKKLGFFALLFALLVKGW
;
A
#
# COMPACT_ATOMS: atom_id res chain seq x y z
N MET A 1 16.52 4.72 -26.41
CA MET A 1 16.21 4.28 -25.05
C MET A 1 14.83 4.73 -24.58
N LYS A 2 14.39 6.00 -24.80
CA LYS A 2 13.02 6.48 -24.44
C LYS A 2 11.83 5.69 -25.05
N ARG A 3 12.01 5.01 -26.19
CA ARG A 3 10.92 4.23 -26.85
C ARG A 3 10.66 2.86 -26.23
N ALA A 4 11.66 2.23 -25.60
CA ALA A 4 11.47 0.95 -24.90
C ALA A 4 10.68 1.13 -23.60
N PHE A 5 10.82 2.28 -22.96
CA PHE A 5 10.11 2.68 -21.74
C PHE A 5 8.58 2.78 -21.92
N LEU A 6 8.12 3.29 -23.07
CA LEU A 6 6.68 3.38 -23.37
C LEU A 6 5.99 2.01 -23.47
N TYR A 7 6.71 0.97 -23.89
CA TYR A 7 6.15 -0.39 -24.00
C TYR A 7 6.03 -1.10 -22.67
N SER A 8 6.94 -0.84 -21.72
CA SER A 8 6.83 -1.35 -20.34
C SER A 8 5.65 -0.71 -19.60
N LEU A 9 5.39 0.56 -19.85
CA LEU A 9 4.28 1.30 -19.26
C LEU A 9 2.89 0.85 -19.75
N MET A 10 2.80 0.39 -21.01
CA MET A 10 1.55 -0.16 -21.56
C MET A 10 1.02 -1.36 -20.78
N LEU A 11 1.92 -2.17 -20.20
CA LEU A 11 1.57 -3.30 -19.36
C LEU A 11 1.05 -2.90 -17.96
N LEU A 12 1.45 -1.72 -17.45
CA LEU A 12 0.97 -1.21 -16.16
C LEU A 12 -0.43 -0.58 -16.25
N ALA A 13 -0.78 0.01 -17.40
CA ALA A 13 -2.10 0.62 -17.66
C ALA A 13 -3.27 -0.38 -17.64
N ILE A 14 -3.00 -1.68 -17.77
CA ILE A 14 -4.01 -2.75 -17.73
C ILE A 14 -4.68 -2.89 -16.34
N PHE A 15 -4.12 -2.27 -15.29
CA PHE A 15 -4.72 -2.33 -13.95
C PHE A 15 -6.01 -1.52 -13.78
N VAL A 16 -6.39 -0.65 -14.74
CA VAL A 16 -7.29 0.43 -14.34
C VAL A 16 -8.52 0.67 -15.18
N ASN A 17 -8.47 0.52 -16.45
CA ASN A 17 -9.63 0.83 -17.28
C ASN A 17 -9.59 -0.02 -18.54
N GLY A 18 -10.21 -1.19 -18.58
CA GLY A 18 -10.68 -1.83 -19.79
C GLY A 18 -9.81 -1.64 -21.07
N VAL A 19 -8.51 -1.39 -20.91
CA VAL A 19 -7.56 -1.36 -22.01
C VAL A 19 -7.28 -2.81 -22.32
N SER A 20 -7.97 -3.31 -23.33
CA SER A 20 -7.78 -4.67 -23.81
C SER A 20 -6.32 -4.87 -24.21
N ALA A 21 -5.84 -6.11 -24.15
CA ALA A 21 -4.49 -6.53 -24.50
C ALA A 21 -4.06 -6.21 -25.95
N GLN A 22 -4.85 -5.45 -26.69
CA GLN A 22 -4.62 -4.97 -28.04
C GLN A 22 -4.18 -3.50 -28.03
N GLY A 23 -2.90 -3.25 -27.79
CA GLY A 23 -2.17 -2.11 -28.34
C GLY A 23 -2.69 -0.67 -28.10
N ASP A 24 -3.61 -0.45 -27.16
CA ASP A 24 -4.22 0.85 -26.95
C ASP A 24 -3.27 1.83 -26.28
N LYS A 25 -3.22 3.04 -26.82
CA LYS A 25 -2.41 4.13 -26.26
C LYS A 25 -2.91 4.47 -24.85
N PRO A 26 -2.01 4.82 -23.90
CA PRO A 26 -2.42 5.27 -22.58
C PRO A 26 -3.43 6.44 -22.70
N SER A 27 -4.39 6.48 -21.78
CA SER A 27 -5.37 7.58 -21.75
C SER A 27 -4.65 8.94 -21.68
N PRO A 28 -5.25 10.02 -22.19
CA PRO A 28 -4.63 11.35 -22.11
C PRO A 28 -4.27 11.74 -20.68
N GLN A 29 -5.10 11.36 -19.70
CA GLN A 29 -4.85 11.59 -18.27
C GLN A 29 -3.62 10.85 -17.78
N LEU A 30 -3.49 9.55 -18.12
CA LEU A 30 -2.34 8.75 -17.71
C LEU A 30 -1.05 9.28 -18.36
N LYS A 31 -1.12 9.69 -19.63
CA LYS A 31 0.02 10.29 -20.32
C LYS A 31 0.47 11.57 -19.63
N SER A 32 -0.47 12.48 -19.32
CA SER A 32 -0.18 13.72 -18.60
C SER A 32 0.45 13.46 -17.24
N ALA A 33 -0.08 12.48 -16.49
CA ALA A 33 0.45 12.11 -15.19
C ALA A 33 1.89 11.57 -15.27
N ILE A 34 2.22 10.81 -16.30
CA ILE A 34 3.59 10.31 -16.55
C ILE A 34 4.52 11.48 -16.92
N ASP A 35 4.09 12.37 -17.83
CA ASP A 35 4.88 13.54 -18.22
C ASP A 35 5.17 14.46 -17.00
N ASN A 36 4.21 14.53 -16.05
CA ASN A 36 4.40 15.28 -14.80
C ASN A 36 5.34 14.55 -13.84
N LEU A 37 5.22 13.23 -13.73
CA LEU A 37 6.12 12.41 -12.93
C LEU A 37 7.57 12.56 -13.40
N GLU A 38 7.84 12.52 -14.73
CA GLU A 38 9.16 12.72 -15.32
C GLU A 38 9.80 14.07 -14.94
N LYS A 39 8.99 15.11 -14.79
CA LYS A 39 9.47 16.45 -14.45
C LYS A 39 9.77 16.65 -12.97
N THR A 40 9.09 15.88 -12.12
CA THR A 40 9.09 16.10 -10.67
C THR A 40 9.88 15.05 -9.88
N ILE A 41 10.24 13.94 -10.52
CA ILE A 41 10.94 12.84 -9.89
C ILE A 41 12.28 13.27 -9.29
N VAL A 42 12.50 12.90 -8.03
CA VAL A 42 13.75 13.13 -7.29
C VAL A 42 14.65 11.91 -7.47
N THR A 43 15.79 12.10 -8.12
CA THR A 43 16.74 11.02 -8.43
C THR A 43 18.04 11.14 -7.63
N LYS A 44 18.24 12.28 -6.92
CA LYS A 44 19.43 12.51 -6.10
C LYS A 44 19.25 11.85 -4.73
N PRO A 45 20.14 10.96 -4.30
CA PRO A 45 20.13 10.42 -2.95
C PRO A 45 20.22 11.51 -1.87
N GLY A 46 19.63 11.24 -0.72
CA GLY A 46 19.63 12.14 0.43
C GLY A 46 18.31 12.13 1.20
N LEU A 47 18.18 13.01 2.17
CA LEU A 47 17.02 13.09 3.03
C LEU A 47 15.84 13.76 2.31
N VAL A 48 14.72 13.06 2.26
CA VAL A 48 13.45 13.52 1.68
C VAL A 48 12.40 13.57 2.80
N PRO A 49 11.81 14.73 3.09
CA PRO A 49 10.75 14.82 4.08
C PRO A 49 9.46 14.17 3.56
N LEU A 50 8.85 13.33 4.39
CA LEU A 50 7.54 12.72 4.17
C LEU A 50 6.51 13.52 5.01
N GLY A 51 6.19 14.72 4.55
CA GLY A 51 5.43 15.71 5.31
C GLY A 51 6.13 16.06 6.63
N SER A 52 5.35 16.30 7.67
CA SER A 52 5.86 16.48 9.05
C SER A 52 6.03 15.16 9.81
N LEU A 53 5.64 14.02 9.19
CA LEU A 53 5.51 12.74 9.86
C LEU A 53 6.83 11.99 9.98
N ALA A 54 7.54 11.86 8.87
CA ALA A 54 8.71 10.99 8.76
C ALA A 54 9.74 11.56 7.78
N THR A 55 10.88 10.92 7.71
CA THR A 55 11.95 11.23 6.76
C THR A 55 12.37 9.95 6.05
N LEU A 56 12.50 10.01 4.72
CA LEU A 56 13.09 8.98 3.88
C LEU A 56 14.55 9.35 3.59
N ASP A 57 15.48 8.46 3.90
CA ASP A 57 16.86 8.52 3.40
C ASP A 57 16.91 7.84 2.04
N LEU A 58 16.69 8.60 0.97
CA LEU A 58 16.64 8.10 -0.40
C LEU A 58 18.01 7.55 -0.82
N GLN A 59 18.05 6.26 -1.10
CA GLN A 59 19.28 5.55 -1.41
C GLN A 59 19.62 5.57 -2.91
N PRO A 60 20.90 5.44 -3.30
CA PRO A 60 21.29 5.17 -4.67
C PRO A 60 20.55 3.95 -5.24
N GLY A 61 20.11 4.04 -6.50
CA GLY A 61 19.30 3.01 -7.15
C GLY A 61 17.81 3.08 -6.83
N SER A 62 17.39 4.17 -6.18
CA SER A 62 15.97 4.49 -5.94
C SER A 62 15.68 5.94 -6.32
N CYS A 63 14.46 6.17 -6.77
CA CYS A 63 13.93 7.50 -7.04
C CYS A 63 12.68 7.74 -6.18
N PHE A 64 12.40 9.00 -5.90
CA PHE A 64 11.22 9.42 -5.16
C PHE A 64 10.32 10.30 -6.02
N VAL A 65 9.04 9.97 -6.06
CA VAL A 65 8.00 10.76 -6.73
C VAL A 65 7.25 11.55 -5.66
N PRO A 66 7.19 12.89 -5.79
CA PRO A 66 6.51 13.75 -4.82
C PRO A 66 5.00 13.42 -4.66
N PRO A 67 4.38 13.83 -3.54
CA PRO A 67 3.01 13.50 -3.22
C PRO A 67 1.99 13.83 -4.30
N GLU A 68 2.09 15.03 -4.89
CA GLU A 68 1.14 15.50 -5.90
C GLU A 68 1.20 14.67 -7.18
N SER A 69 2.40 14.44 -7.72
CA SER A 69 2.61 13.62 -8.91
C SER A 69 2.26 12.15 -8.66
N THR A 70 2.52 11.64 -7.44
CA THR A 70 2.08 10.30 -7.03
C THR A 70 0.55 10.20 -7.03
N ARG A 71 -0.15 11.18 -6.46
CA ARG A 71 -1.61 11.22 -6.43
C ARG A 71 -2.20 11.27 -7.83
N GLU A 72 -1.68 12.16 -8.68
CA GLU A 72 -2.12 12.30 -10.08
C GLU A 72 -1.95 10.99 -10.84
N PHE A 73 -0.75 10.41 -10.79
CA PHE A 73 -0.43 9.15 -11.46
C PHE A 73 -1.32 7.99 -10.97
N MET A 74 -1.41 7.78 -9.66
CA MET A 74 -2.20 6.69 -9.10
C MET A 74 -3.71 6.89 -9.32
N THR A 75 -4.20 8.14 -9.36
CA THR A 75 -5.60 8.44 -9.70
C THR A 75 -5.87 8.15 -11.17
N ALA A 76 -4.97 8.49 -12.06
CA ALA A 76 -5.06 8.15 -13.49
C ALA A 76 -5.09 6.63 -13.72
N LEU A 77 -4.48 5.87 -12.80
CA LEU A 77 -4.61 4.42 -12.70
C LEU A 77 -5.90 3.94 -11.98
N GLY A 78 -6.85 4.82 -11.59
CA GLY A 78 -8.14 4.51 -10.95
C GLY A 78 -8.08 4.23 -9.45
N ASN A 79 -6.95 4.49 -8.81
CA ASN A 79 -6.83 4.30 -7.38
C ASN A 79 -7.52 5.42 -6.61
N LYS A 80 -8.11 5.07 -5.45
CA LYS A 80 -8.69 6.00 -4.49
C LYS A 80 -7.95 5.88 -3.17
N PHE A 81 -7.66 7.01 -2.54
CA PHE A 81 -6.93 7.08 -1.28
C PHE A 81 -7.84 7.55 -0.16
N SER A 82 -7.66 6.98 1.02
CA SER A 82 -8.35 7.37 2.25
C SER A 82 -7.50 8.23 3.17
N GLY A 83 -6.18 8.21 2.95
CA GLY A 83 -5.18 8.95 3.71
C GLY A 83 -4.50 10.03 2.89
N GLU A 84 -3.51 10.66 3.48
CA GLU A 84 -2.63 11.62 2.84
C GLU A 84 -1.52 10.88 2.10
N ILE A 85 -1.36 11.13 0.81
CA ILE A 85 -0.24 10.60 0.04
C ILE A 85 1.03 11.35 0.43
N LEU A 86 2.05 10.58 0.82
CA LEU A 86 3.37 11.10 1.18
C LEU A 86 4.37 11.01 0.02
N GLY A 87 4.06 10.25 -1.02
CA GLY A 87 4.88 10.05 -2.21
C GLY A 87 4.95 8.60 -2.64
N MET A 88 5.86 8.32 -3.59
CA MET A 88 6.10 6.97 -4.11
C MET A 88 7.59 6.75 -4.30
N ILE A 89 8.07 5.55 -3.96
CA ILE A 89 9.46 5.13 -4.22
C ILE A 89 9.45 4.13 -5.37
N ILE A 90 10.33 4.33 -6.33
CA ILE A 90 10.53 3.43 -7.47
C ILE A 90 12.00 3.10 -7.65
N PRO A 91 12.37 1.95 -8.23
CA PRO A 91 13.75 1.67 -8.58
C PRO A 91 14.22 2.58 -9.71
N GLY A 92 15.50 2.95 -9.68
CA GLY A 92 16.12 3.73 -10.76
C GLY A 92 17.17 4.72 -10.29
N SER A 93 17.65 5.50 -11.27
CA SER A 93 18.65 6.56 -11.13
C SER A 93 18.25 7.77 -11.96
N LYS A 94 19.13 8.77 -12.04
CA LYS A 94 18.89 9.98 -12.84
C LYS A 94 18.60 9.69 -14.32
N ASP A 95 19.29 8.71 -14.87
CA ASP A 95 19.27 8.43 -16.31
C ASP A 95 18.36 7.25 -16.68
N GLU A 96 17.99 6.43 -15.68
CA GLU A 96 17.19 5.22 -15.87
C GLU A 96 16.36 4.92 -14.62
N TRP A 97 15.05 4.98 -14.74
CA TRP A 97 14.09 4.59 -13.72
C TRP A 97 12.92 3.83 -14.35
N ALA A 98 12.25 3.01 -13.56
CA ALA A 98 11.18 2.14 -14.03
C ALA A 98 10.01 2.10 -13.06
N LEU A 99 8.81 1.84 -13.59
CA LEU A 99 7.58 1.63 -12.83
C LEU A 99 7.23 0.14 -12.65
N ASP A 100 8.23 -0.72 -12.81
CA ASP A 100 8.05 -2.18 -12.66
C ASP A 100 7.78 -2.57 -11.20
N ILE A 101 8.27 -1.75 -10.27
CA ILE A 101 7.98 -1.83 -8.84
C ILE A 101 7.64 -0.42 -8.35
N MET A 102 6.58 -0.29 -7.57
CA MET A 102 6.17 0.96 -6.96
C MET A 102 5.88 0.73 -5.48
N ILE A 103 6.38 1.60 -4.62
CA ILE A 103 6.03 1.63 -3.19
C ILE A 103 5.31 2.93 -2.93
N VAL A 104 3.99 2.87 -2.79
CA VAL A 104 3.17 4.04 -2.46
C VAL A 104 3.21 4.25 -0.95
N LEU A 105 3.49 5.49 -0.55
CA LEU A 105 3.56 5.93 0.83
C LEU A 105 2.32 6.76 1.16
N GLU A 106 1.59 6.36 2.20
CA GLU A 106 0.36 7.02 2.66
C GLU A 106 0.40 7.17 4.19
N SER A 107 -0.04 8.31 4.71
CA SER A 107 -0.29 8.48 6.15
C SER A 107 -1.78 8.44 6.45
N SER A 108 -2.11 7.92 7.63
CA SER A 108 -3.48 7.86 8.11
C SER A 108 -3.52 8.13 9.61
N PRO A 109 -4.25 9.15 10.06
CA PRO A 109 -4.50 9.36 11.49
C PRO A 109 -5.23 8.14 12.05
N SER A 110 -4.60 7.47 13.01
CA SER A 110 -5.12 6.22 13.60
C SER A 110 -5.46 6.35 15.09
N GLY A 111 -4.87 7.32 15.76
CA GLY A 111 -4.60 7.23 17.17
C GLY A 111 -3.47 6.24 17.45
N HIS A 112 -3.07 6.08 18.70
CA HIS A 112 -2.05 5.13 19.11
C HIS A 112 -2.57 3.70 19.02
N ILE A 113 -2.05 2.90 18.11
CA ILE A 113 -2.47 1.50 17.91
C ILE A 113 -1.70 0.64 18.92
N LEU A 114 -2.41 0.03 19.87
CA LEU A 114 -1.82 -0.93 20.79
C LEU A 114 -1.47 -2.22 20.06
N ASP A 115 -0.28 -2.76 20.32
CA ASP A 115 0.23 -3.99 19.70
C ASP A 115 0.04 -5.25 20.59
N ALA A 116 -0.79 -5.15 21.63
CA ALA A 116 -1.02 -6.24 22.58
C ALA A 116 -1.71 -7.49 21.96
N ASP A 117 -2.30 -7.36 20.78
CA ASP A 117 -2.92 -8.44 20.02
C ASP A 117 -2.00 -9.04 18.93
N ALA A 118 -0.73 -8.68 18.89
CA ALA A 118 0.22 -9.12 17.87
C ALA A 118 0.35 -10.67 17.76
N ASN A 119 0.24 -11.38 18.87
CA ASN A 119 0.28 -12.83 18.93
C ASN A 119 -1.07 -13.51 18.67
N LYS A 120 -2.13 -12.73 18.37
CA LYS A 120 -3.50 -13.22 18.13
C LYS A 120 -3.94 -13.01 16.68
N LEU A 121 -3.00 -12.76 15.77
CA LEU A 121 -3.29 -12.56 14.34
C LEU A 121 -3.72 -13.91 13.72
N ASP A 122 -5.03 -14.10 13.53
CA ASP A 122 -5.57 -15.25 12.82
C ASP A 122 -5.57 -14.99 11.31
N ALA A 123 -4.60 -15.56 10.62
CA ALA A 123 -4.39 -15.36 9.19
C ALA A 123 -5.61 -15.80 8.35
N ASN A 124 -6.33 -16.87 8.75
CA ASN A 124 -7.49 -17.34 8.00
C ASN A 124 -8.68 -16.39 8.13
N VAL A 125 -8.99 -15.97 9.35
CA VAL A 125 -10.06 -15.00 9.61
C VAL A 125 -9.78 -13.66 8.91
N ILE A 126 -8.54 -13.22 8.94
CA ILE A 126 -8.12 -11.98 8.26
C ILE A 126 -8.26 -12.12 6.74
N LEU A 127 -7.85 -13.25 6.16
CA LEU A 127 -7.95 -13.49 4.71
C LEU A 127 -9.40 -13.48 4.22
N GLU A 128 -10.31 -14.13 4.94
CA GLU A 128 -11.73 -14.12 4.61
C GLU A 128 -12.33 -12.69 4.67
N SER A 129 -11.89 -11.91 5.64
CA SER A 129 -12.28 -10.49 5.74
C SER A 129 -11.79 -9.69 4.54
N ILE A 130 -10.56 -9.93 4.07
CA ILE A 130 -10.00 -9.28 2.87
C ILE A 130 -10.77 -9.71 1.63
N ARG A 131 -11.09 -11.00 1.47
CA ARG A 131 -11.88 -11.52 0.35
C ARG A 131 -13.25 -10.87 0.28
N SER A 132 -14.01 -10.89 1.36
CA SER A 132 -15.35 -10.28 1.43
C SER A 132 -15.33 -8.79 1.09
N ARG A 133 -14.32 -8.07 1.57
CA ARG A 133 -14.15 -6.65 1.24
C ARG A 133 -13.79 -6.43 -0.23
N THR A 134 -12.97 -7.30 -0.81
CA THR A 134 -12.60 -7.24 -2.23
C THR A 134 -13.81 -7.51 -3.11
N GLU A 135 -14.66 -8.49 -2.77
CA GLU A 135 -15.91 -8.78 -3.46
C GLU A 135 -16.89 -7.59 -3.40
N ALA A 136 -17.04 -6.97 -2.23
CA ALA A 136 -17.84 -5.76 -2.08
C ALA A 136 -17.28 -4.59 -2.93
N ALA A 137 -15.97 -4.44 -3.01
CA ALA A 137 -15.33 -3.44 -3.85
C ALA A 137 -15.50 -3.75 -5.35
N ASN A 138 -15.53 -5.02 -5.75
CA ASN A 138 -15.78 -5.43 -7.14
C ASN A 138 -17.17 -5.03 -7.62
N VAL A 139 -18.18 -4.99 -6.74
CA VAL A 139 -19.52 -4.46 -7.10
C VAL A 139 -19.44 -3.01 -7.56
N GLU A 140 -18.66 -2.18 -6.86
CA GLU A 140 -18.46 -0.78 -7.25
C GLU A 140 -17.58 -0.66 -8.51
N ARG A 141 -16.56 -1.51 -8.66
CA ARG A 141 -15.72 -1.57 -9.86
C ARG A 141 -16.54 -1.87 -11.11
N LYS A 142 -17.46 -2.83 -11.05
CA LYS A 142 -18.37 -3.15 -12.15
C LYS A 142 -19.22 -1.96 -12.58
N LYS A 143 -19.76 -1.18 -11.63
CA LYS A 143 -20.53 0.04 -11.94
C LYS A 143 -19.71 1.09 -12.67
N LEU A 144 -18.40 1.10 -12.44
CA LEU A 144 -17.45 2.03 -13.05
C LEU A 144 -16.77 1.46 -14.31
N ASN A 145 -17.23 0.29 -14.82
CA ASN A 145 -16.58 -0.45 -15.91
C ASN A 145 -15.09 -0.74 -15.64
N GLN A 146 -14.73 -0.94 -14.38
CA GLN A 146 -13.38 -1.34 -13.97
C GLN A 146 -13.31 -2.85 -13.81
N GLY A 147 -12.15 -3.44 -14.10
CA GLY A 147 -11.91 -4.86 -13.93
C GLY A 147 -12.02 -5.32 -12.47
N GLU A 148 -12.45 -6.57 -12.28
CA GLU A 148 -12.53 -7.20 -10.96
C GLU A 148 -11.14 -7.66 -10.49
N LEU A 149 -10.97 -7.70 -9.17
CA LEU A 149 -9.82 -8.32 -8.53
C LEU A 149 -10.25 -9.58 -7.80
N LYS A 150 -9.45 -10.63 -7.89
CA LYS A 150 -9.64 -11.86 -7.11
C LYS A 150 -8.47 -12.07 -6.17
N VAL A 151 -8.76 -12.27 -4.88
CA VAL A 151 -7.77 -12.61 -3.88
C VAL A 151 -7.56 -14.13 -3.91
N LEU A 152 -6.37 -14.57 -4.30
CA LEU A 152 -6.01 -15.99 -4.34
C LEU A 152 -5.68 -16.52 -2.94
N GLY A 153 -4.93 -15.77 -2.16
CA GLY A 153 -4.50 -16.16 -0.82
C GLY A 153 -3.28 -15.36 -0.38
N TRP A 154 -2.68 -15.80 0.72
CA TRP A 154 -1.43 -15.21 1.19
C TRP A 154 -0.27 -15.55 0.25
N ASP A 155 0.56 -14.55 -0.07
CA ASP A 155 1.94 -14.73 -0.49
C ASP A 155 2.84 -14.78 0.77
N GLU A 156 2.56 -13.89 1.74
CA GLU A 156 3.19 -13.85 3.06
C GLU A 156 2.09 -13.58 4.11
N PRO A 157 1.78 -14.53 5.01
CA PRO A 157 0.79 -14.31 6.07
C PRO A 157 1.17 -13.14 6.97
N PRO A 158 0.21 -12.50 7.65
CA PRO A 158 0.50 -11.35 8.49
C PRO A 158 1.39 -11.69 9.67
N TYR A 159 2.39 -10.85 9.91
CA TYR A 159 3.24 -10.88 11.09
C TYR A 159 3.58 -9.47 11.57
N TYR A 160 3.96 -9.35 12.83
CA TYR A 160 4.37 -8.10 13.45
C TYR A 160 5.82 -8.16 13.91
N ASP A 161 6.66 -7.30 13.34
CA ASP A 161 8.04 -7.06 13.77
C ASP A 161 8.01 -6.03 14.89
N GLN A 162 7.92 -6.50 16.15
CA GLN A 162 7.77 -5.63 17.32
C GLN A 162 8.92 -4.64 17.48
N PRO A 163 10.21 -5.00 17.34
CA PRO A 163 11.32 -4.05 17.41
C PRO A 163 11.21 -2.89 16.42
N LYS A 164 10.68 -3.14 15.23
CA LYS A 164 10.52 -2.13 14.18
C LYS A 164 9.14 -1.47 14.17
N ARG A 165 8.22 -1.90 15.05
CA ARG A 165 6.82 -1.45 15.05
C ARG A 165 6.17 -1.61 13.67
N LEU A 166 6.49 -2.70 12.97
CA LEU A 166 6.13 -2.93 11.57
C LEU A 166 5.22 -4.13 11.42
N LEU A 167 4.01 -3.90 10.95
CA LEU A 167 3.05 -4.94 10.60
C LEU A 167 3.16 -5.24 9.11
N VAL A 168 3.40 -6.49 8.74
CA VAL A 168 3.70 -6.91 7.37
C VAL A 168 2.76 -8.02 6.93
N TRP A 169 2.29 -7.97 5.69
CA TRP A 169 1.59 -9.06 5.02
C TRP A 169 1.62 -8.88 3.49
N SER A 170 1.41 -9.96 2.77
CA SER A 170 1.31 -9.94 1.31
C SER A 170 0.23 -10.87 0.80
N ILE A 171 -0.54 -10.42 -0.17
CA ILE A 171 -1.59 -11.21 -0.84
C ILE A 171 -1.30 -11.36 -2.32
N ASN A 172 -1.52 -12.60 -2.81
CA ASN A 172 -1.58 -12.88 -4.24
C ASN A 172 -2.96 -12.49 -4.77
N THR A 173 -2.97 -11.72 -5.84
CA THR A 173 -4.19 -11.32 -6.55
C THR A 173 -4.07 -11.62 -8.04
N VAL A 174 -5.20 -11.76 -8.68
CA VAL A 174 -5.30 -11.74 -10.15
C VAL A 174 -6.37 -10.72 -10.54
N ASP A 175 -6.14 -10.05 -11.65
CA ASP A 175 -7.11 -9.15 -12.27
C ASP A 175 -8.01 -9.93 -13.27
N PHE A 176 -8.90 -9.21 -13.94
CA PHE A 176 -9.83 -9.78 -14.91
C PHE A 176 -9.14 -10.39 -16.15
N ASP A 177 -7.90 -10.01 -16.45
CA ASP A 177 -7.08 -10.59 -17.54
C ASP A 177 -6.24 -11.78 -17.04
N ASN A 178 -6.49 -12.26 -15.82
CA ASN A 178 -5.71 -13.28 -15.12
C ASN A 178 -4.23 -12.91 -14.94
N ALA A 179 -3.88 -11.63 -14.99
CA ALA A 179 -2.55 -11.17 -14.66
C ALA A 179 -2.33 -11.25 -13.15
N ALA A 180 -1.36 -12.07 -12.75
CA ALA A 180 -0.99 -12.23 -11.36
C ALA A 180 -0.21 -11.02 -10.85
N SER A 181 -0.49 -10.63 -9.62
CA SER A 181 0.25 -9.58 -8.92
C SER A 181 0.30 -9.85 -7.43
N ILE A 182 1.23 -9.20 -6.74
CA ILE A 182 1.22 -9.17 -5.29
C ILE A 182 0.91 -7.76 -4.79
N ASN A 183 0.29 -7.72 -3.62
CA ASN A 183 0.12 -6.51 -2.84
C ASN A 183 0.87 -6.71 -1.52
N TYR A 184 2.10 -6.18 -1.44
CA TYR A 184 2.97 -6.31 -0.28
C TYR A 184 2.82 -5.08 0.61
N ASN A 185 2.31 -5.29 1.81
CA ASN A 185 1.96 -4.23 2.75
C ASN A 185 2.93 -4.19 3.92
N GLN A 186 3.39 -3.01 4.24
CA GLN A 186 4.20 -2.70 5.41
C GLN A 186 3.57 -1.49 6.10
N ASN A 187 3.05 -1.68 7.31
CA ASN A 187 2.45 -0.62 8.10
C ASN A 187 3.31 -0.34 9.32
N MET A 188 3.97 0.80 9.31
CA MET A 188 4.78 1.27 10.43
C MET A 188 3.89 2.03 11.41
N LEU A 189 3.88 1.60 12.69
CA LEU A 189 3.10 2.24 13.74
C LEU A 189 3.84 3.45 14.28
N GLY A 190 3.16 4.58 14.40
CA GLY A 190 3.66 5.80 15.01
C GLY A 190 2.93 6.15 16.31
N ARG A 191 3.18 7.36 16.81
CA ARG A 191 2.53 7.88 18.02
C ARG A 191 1.02 7.90 17.91
N ASP A 192 0.49 8.48 16.83
CA ASP A 192 -0.93 8.71 16.58
C ASP A 192 -1.31 8.57 15.10
N THR A 193 -0.33 8.27 14.27
CA THR A 193 -0.45 8.22 12.82
C THR A 193 0.26 6.98 12.27
N LEU A 194 -0.42 6.26 11.40
CA LEU A 194 0.10 5.11 10.69
C LEU A 194 0.78 5.55 9.40
N LEU A 195 2.00 5.08 9.15
CA LEU A 195 2.65 5.18 7.84
C LEU A 195 2.47 3.85 7.12
N ARG A 196 1.76 3.88 6.01
CA ARG A 196 1.47 2.72 5.17
C ARG A 196 2.36 2.73 3.96
N MET A 197 2.99 1.61 3.69
CA MET A 197 3.79 1.36 2.51
C MET A 197 3.18 0.19 1.77
N VAL A 198 2.73 0.42 0.54
CA VAL A 198 2.16 -0.63 -0.30
C VAL A 198 3.05 -0.79 -1.51
N ALA A 199 3.74 -1.93 -1.58
CA ALA A 199 4.55 -2.27 -2.73
C ALA A 199 3.77 -3.17 -3.68
N LEU A 200 3.81 -2.80 -4.95
CA LEU A 200 3.14 -3.49 -6.04
C LEU A 200 4.03 -3.47 -7.28
N GLY A 201 3.80 -4.39 -8.19
CA GLY A 201 4.57 -4.48 -9.42
C GLY A 201 4.20 -5.71 -10.24
N ARG A 202 4.83 -5.81 -11.44
CA ARG A 202 4.65 -6.94 -12.37
C ARG A 202 5.97 -7.65 -12.64
N VAL A 203 6.81 -7.74 -11.64
CA VAL A 203 8.03 -8.52 -11.64
C VAL A 203 7.91 -9.66 -10.63
N ASP A 204 8.94 -10.47 -10.53
CA ASP A 204 9.02 -11.53 -9.53
C ASP A 204 8.73 -11.00 -8.11
N ASN A 205 7.86 -11.70 -7.37
CA ASN A 205 7.42 -11.31 -6.02
C ASN A 205 8.61 -11.10 -5.07
N SER A 206 9.68 -11.87 -5.23
CA SER A 206 10.87 -11.75 -4.38
C SER A 206 11.57 -10.41 -4.56
N LYS A 207 11.62 -9.89 -5.79
CA LYS A 207 12.19 -8.58 -6.10
C LYS A 207 11.38 -7.45 -5.50
N ILE A 208 10.03 -7.53 -5.58
CA ILE A 208 9.13 -6.54 -4.98
C ILE A 208 9.34 -6.51 -3.46
N LYS A 209 9.33 -7.68 -2.81
CA LYS A 209 9.54 -7.80 -1.36
C LYS A 209 10.92 -7.31 -0.93
N GLN A 210 11.98 -7.67 -1.67
CA GLN A 210 13.33 -7.23 -1.36
C GLN A 210 13.46 -5.71 -1.44
N PHE A 211 12.93 -5.11 -2.51
CA PHE A 211 12.96 -3.66 -2.68
C PHE A 211 12.15 -2.95 -1.57
N ALA A 212 10.95 -3.44 -1.25
CA ALA A 212 10.12 -2.88 -0.20
C ALA A 212 10.75 -3.02 1.20
N LYS A 213 11.30 -4.21 1.54
CA LYS A 213 11.98 -4.44 2.82
C LYS A 213 13.19 -3.50 2.97
N LYS A 214 13.96 -3.32 1.90
CA LYS A 214 15.08 -2.36 1.89
C LYS A 214 14.59 -0.93 2.07
N ALA A 215 13.58 -0.49 1.33
CA ALA A 215 13.06 0.88 1.43
C ALA A 215 12.57 1.20 2.85
N ALA A 216 11.86 0.26 3.50
CA ALA A 216 11.37 0.44 4.86
C ALA A 216 12.46 0.70 5.90
N THR A 217 13.68 0.16 5.71
CA THR A 217 14.80 0.41 6.64
C THR A 217 15.37 1.81 6.54
N HIS A 218 15.02 2.56 5.51
CA HIS A 218 15.47 3.93 5.26
C HIS A 218 14.38 4.99 5.55
N ILE A 219 13.28 4.58 6.18
CA ILE A 219 12.22 5.50 6.61
C ILE A 219 12.20 5.53 8.13
N SER A 220 12.16 6.73 8.69
CA SER A 220 12.08 6.92 10.13
C SER A 220 11.10 8.03 10.48
N TYR A 221 10.29 7.81 11.54
CA TYR A 221 9.46 8.85 12.10
C TYR A 221 10.28 10.00 12.65
N ASN A 222 9.79 11.21 12.48
CA ASN A 222 10.39 12.39 13.07
C ASN A 222 10.22 12.37 14.61
N PRO A 223 11.08 13.06 15.38
CA PRO A 223 10.92 13.22 16.82
C PRO A 223 9.52 13.72 17.19
N GLY A 224 8.90 13.12 18.21
CA GLY A 224 7.52 13.39 18.62
C GLY A 224 6.44 12.66 17.82
N LYS A 225 6.82 11.88 16.78
CA LYS A 225 5.91 11.08 15.93
C LYS A 225 6.14 9.57 16.04
N ARG A 226 7.16 9.15 16.77
CA ARG A 226 7.52 7.74 16.94
C ARG A 226 6.50 7.02 17.82
N TYR A 227 6.43 5.72 17.74
CA TYR A 227 5.55 4.90 18.55
C TYR A 227 5.77 5.12 20.06
N GLU A 228 7.01 5.18 20.49
CA GLU A 228 7.44 5.39 21.87
C GLU A 228 7.25 6.84 22.39
N ASP A 229 6.93 7.78 21.51
CA ASP A 229 6.59 9.16 21.89
C ASP A 229 5.13 9.29 22.40
N TYR A 230 4.38 8.17 22.45
CA TYR A 230 3.02 8.11 22.98
C TYR A 230 2.93 8.60 24.44
N GLN A 231 1.93 9.42 24.72
CA GLN A 231 1.67 9.99 26.04
C GLN A 231 0.34 9.51 26.59
N PRO A 232 0.34 8.56 27.55
CA PRO A 232 -0.89 8.09 28.18
C PRO A 232 -1.71 9.22 28.80
N GLY A 233 -3.03 9.20 28.56
CA GLY A 233 -3.96 10.22 29.06
C GLY A 233 -3.98 11.52 28.24
N VAL A 234 -3.06 11.71 27.29
CA VAL A 234 -3.01 12.85 26.37
C VAL A 234 -3.39 12.41 24.95
N ASP A 235 -2.72 11.37 24.46
CA ASP A 235 -2.94 10.89 23.11
C ASP A 235 -4.15 9.97 23.03
N LYS A 236 -4.87 10.06 21.90
CA LYS A 236 -5.99 9.16 21.64
C LYS A 236 -5.47 7.76 21.32
N VAL A 237 -5.96 6.75 22.01
CA VAL A 237 -5.75 5.34 21.64
C VAL A 237 -6.67 4.97 20.49
N ALA A 238 -6.16 4.18 19.54
CA ALA A 238 -6.95 3.63 18.44
C ALA A 238 -8.05 2.71 19.00
N GLU A 239 -9.24 2.76 18.38
CA GLU A 239 -10.37 1.89 18.76
C GLU A 239 -10.23 0.46 18.20
N TYR A 240 -9.11 0.13 17.57
CA TYR A 240 -8.85 -1.14 16.91
C TYR A 240 -7.39 -1.58 17.07
N GLY A 241 -7.14 -2.88 17.01
CA GLY A 241 -5.81 -3.47 17.06
C GLY A 241 -5.30 -3.88 15.67
N LEU A 242 -4.20 -4.66 15.67
CA LEU A 242 -3.47 -5.03 14.46
C LEU A 242 -4.30 -5.89 13.49
N ALA A 243 -5.08 -6.84 13.99
CA ALA A 243 -5.92 -7.69 13.15
C ALA A 243 -6.96 -6.88 12.35
N ALA A 244 -7.62 -5.93 13.01
CA ALA A 244 -8.60 -5.05 12.37
C ALA A 244 -7.96 -4.08 11.38
N LEU A 245 -6.72 -3.64 11.64
CA LEU A 245 -5.94 -2.82 10.73
C LEU A 245 -5.70 -3.55 9.40
N ILE A 246 -5.34 -4.82 9.42
CA ILE A 246 -5.15 -5.63 8.20
C ILE A 246 -6.50 -5.88 7.50
N ALA A 247 -7.51 -6.31 8.26
CA ALA A 247 -8.84 -6.58 7.72
C ALA A 247 -9.53 -5.31 7.16
N GLY A 248 -9.05 -4.11 7.51
CA GLY A 248 -9.62 -2.83 7.06
C GLY A 248 -11.01 -2.57 7.62
N VAL A 249 -11.30 -3.08 8.80
CA VAL A 249 -12.62 -2.93 9.46
C VAL A 249 -12.59 -1.69 10.34
N ALA A 250 -13.44 -0.72 10.06
CA ALA A 250 -13.64 0.42 10.96
C ALA A 250 -14.14 -0.07 12.33
N ALA A 251 -13.61 0.50 13.42
CA ALA A 251 -13.90 0.12 14.81
C ALA A 251 -15.41 -0.07 15.13
N LYS A 252 -16.28 0.72 14.53
CA LYS A 252 -17.75 0.58 14.69
C LYS A 252 -18.34 -0.77 14.22
N LYS A 253 -17.60 -1.55 13.40
CA LYS A 253 -18.02 -2.88 12.93
C LYS A 253 -17.38 -4.02 13.73
N LEU A 254 -16.44 -3.75 14.64
CA LEU A 254 -15.83 -4.79 15.49
C LEU A 254 -16.85 -5.48 16.39
N GLY A 255 -17.92 -4.77 16.83
CA GLY A 255 -19.05 -5.39 17.52
C GLY A 255 -19.74 -6.49 16.71
N PHE A 256 -19.74 -6.39 15.38
CA PHE A 256 -20.31 -7.41 14.49
C PHE A 256 -19.43 -8.69 14.45
N PHE A 257 -18.12 -8.53 14.45
CA PHE A 257 -17.19 -9.69 14.49
C PHE A 257 -17.15 -10.36 15.88
N ALA A 258 -17.25 -9.59 16.96
CA ALA A 258 -17.42 -10.14 18.29
C ALA A 258 -18.74 -10.94 18.41
N LEU A 259 -19.80 -10.51 17.73
CA LEU A 259 -21.08 -11.21 17.66
C LEU A 259 -20.98 -12.49 16.80
N LEU A 260 -20.28 -12.45 15.67
CA LEU A 260 -20.01 -13.63 14.83
C LEU A 260 -19.14 -14.66 15.56
N PHE A 261 -18.12 -14.23 16.30
CA PHE A 261 -17.31 -15.12 17.14
C PHE A 261 -18.15 -15.75 18.27
N ALA A 262 -19.01 -14.97 18.91
CA ALA A 262 -19.91 -15.47 19.94
C ALA A 262 -20.95 -16.48 19.41
N LEU A 263 -21.37 -16.35 18.15
CA LEU A 263 -22.29 -17.30 17.49
C LEU A 263 -21.56 -18.58 17.08
N LEU A 264 -20.29 -18.51 16.66
CA LEU A 264 -19.49 -19.71 16.34
C LEU A 264 -19.09 -20.50 17.58
N VAL A 265 -18.87 -19.85 18.73
CA VAL A 265 -18.55 -20.52 20.01
C VAL A 265 -19.78 -21.11 20.67
N LYS A 266 -21.00 -20.62 20.40
CA LYS A 266 -22.26 -21.18 20.93
C LYS A 266 -22.87 -22.33 20.11
N GLY A 267 -22.25 -22.69 19.00
CA GLY A 267 -22.70 -23.76 18.09
C GLY A 267 -22.13 -25.16 18.37
N TRP A 268 -21.60 -25.41 19.59
CA TRP A 268 -21.20 -26.73 20.08
C TRP A 268 -21.93 -27.09 21.36
#